data_a0c150b69e122a29c505042ff9793627
#
_entry.id   a0c150b69e122a29c505042ff9793627
#
_cell.length_a   1.000
_cell.length_b   1.000
_cell.length_c   1.000
_cell.angle_alpha   90.00
_cell.angle_beta   90.00
_cell.angle_gamma   90.00
#
_symmetry.space_group_name_H-M   'P 1'
#
loop_
_entity.id
_entity.type
_entity.pdbx_description
1 polymer ?
#
loop_
_entity_poly.entity_id
_entity_poly.type
_entity_poly.pdbx_seq_one_letter_code
_entity_poly.pdbx_strand_id
1 'polypeptide(L)'
;MLIAYLSRTGNVRRFVNKLNMRAVSIEAAQSLDEPFVFVTYTTGFGQVPEQACDFLSRHSQLLRGVAASGNRNWGTRFALSADIISQLYKVPVISKFELSGTSRDVELFKQGVESIAAY
;
A
#
# COMPACT_ATOMS: atom_id res chain seq x y z
N MET A 1 4.56 -0.44 -13.41
CA MET A 1 4.41 -1.17 -12.13
C MET A 1 2.95 -1.23 -11.75
N LEU A 2 2.44 -2.42 -11.51
CA LEU A 2 1.04 -2.60 -11.09
C LEU A 2 0.86 -2.17 -9.64
N ILE A 3 -0.28 -1.54 -9.34
CA ILE A 3 -0.67 -1.21 -7.97
C ILE A 3 -1.77 -2.17 -7.55
N ALA A 4 -1.52 -2.96 -6.50
CA ALA A 4 -2.56 -3.79 -5.88
C ALA A 4 -2.97 -3.12 -4.58
N TYR A 5 -4.27 -3.06 -4.29
CA TYR A 5 -4.72 -2.33 -3.10
C TYR A 5 -5.88 -3.02 -2.42
N LEU A 6 -6.01 -2.72 -1.12
CA LEU A 6 -7.15 -3.09 -0.29
C LEU A 6 -7.72 -1.81 0.32
N SER A 7 -9.00 -1.55 0.11
CA SER A 7 -9.69 -0.38 0.63
C SER A 7 -10.93 -0.82 1.41
N ARG A 8 -11.16 -0.19 2.57
CA ARG A 8 -12.34 -0.50 3.40
C ARG A 8 -13.36 0.63 3.38
N THR A 9 -12.91 1.85 3.66
CA THR A 9 -13.79 3.02 3.76
C THR A 9 -13.73 3.92 2.54
N GLY A 10 -12.97 3.51 1.51
CA GLY A 10 -12.81 4.27 0.29
C GLY A 10 -11.61 5.20 0.26
N ASN A 11 -10.91 5.39 1.38
CA ASN A 11 -9.74 6.28 1.43
C ASN A 11 -8.61 5.79 0.53
N VAL A 12 -8.26 4.52 0.62
CA VAL A 12 -7.21 3.94 -0.22
C VAL A 12 -7.62 3.97 -1.69
N ARG A 13 -8.87 3.64 -1.99
CA ARG A 13 -9.38 3.69 -3.36
C ARG A 13 -9.27 5.10 -3.94
N ARG A 14 -9.65 6.12 -3.18
CA ARG A 14 -9.54 7.51 -3.63
C ARG A 14 -8.10 7.91 -3.88
N PHE A 15 -7.18 7.48 -3.02
CA PHE A 15 -5.75 7.72 -3.22
C PHE A 15 -5.27 7.06 -4.51
N VAL A 16 -5.57 5.78 -4.69
CA VAL A 16 -5.15 5.01 -5.87
C VAL A 16 -5.71 5.62 -7.15
N ASN A 17 -6.97 6.09 -7.13
CA ASN A 17 -7.57 6.73 -8.30
C ASN A 17 -6.84 8.01 -8.70
N LYS A 18 -6.25 8.72 -7.75
CA LYS A 18 -5.47 9.94 -8.03
C LYS A 18 -4.12 9.65 -8.67
N LEU A 19 -3.63 8.42 -8.55
CA LEU A 19 -2.33 8.04 -9.11
C LEU A 19 -2.34 7.96 -10.62
N ASN A 20 -3.50 7.70 -11.22
CA ASN A 20 -3.65 7.50 -12.65
C ASN A 20 -2.70 6.42 -13.18
N MET A 21 -2.55 5.35 -12.41
CA MET A 21 -1.70 4.20 -12.71
C MET A 21 -2.55 2.95 -12.82
N ARG A 22 -2.00 1.93 -13.47
CA ARG A 22 -2.66 0.62 -13.55
C ARG A 22 -2.82 0.04 -12.16
N ALA A 23 -4.05 -0.23 -11.73
CA ALA A 23 -4.34 -0.66 -10.37
C ALA A 23 -5.43 -1.70 -10.34
N VAL A 24 -5.37 -2.58 -9.33
CA VAL A 24 -6.35 -3.63 -9.13
C VAL A 24 -6.63 -3.79 -7.64
N SER A 25 -7.91 -3.96 -7.29
CA SER A 25 -8.31 -4.30 -5.93
C SER A 25 -8.09 -5.79 -5.70
N ILE A 26 -7.50 -6.16 -4.56
CA ILE A 26 -7.31 -7.58 -4.23
C ILE A 26 -8.63 -8.29 -3.95
N GLU A 27 -9.71 -7.55 -3.73
CA GLU A 27 -11.03 -8.13 -3.61
C GLU A 27 -11.60 -8.56 -4.95
N ALA A 28 -11.18 -7.90 -6.04
CA ALA A 28 -11.60 -8.23 -7.40
C ALA A 28 -10.67 -9.22 -8.07
N ALA A 29 -9.36 -9.16 -7.77
CA ALA A 29 -8.36 -10.02 -8.39
C ALA A 29 -7.51 -10.65 -7.30
N GLN A 30 -7.83 -11.89 -6.94
CA GLN A 30 -7.18 -12.58 -5.82
C GLN A 30 -5.87 -13.26 -6.21
N SER A 31 -5.52 -13.26 -7.47
CA SER A 31 -4.27 -13.84 -7.94
C SER A 31 -3.60 -12.90 -8.93
N LEU A 32 -2.31 -12.63 -8.71
CA LEU A 32 -1.49 -11.80 -9.58
C LEU A 32 -0.28 -12.59 -10.05
N ASP A 33 0.19 -12.27 -11.25
CA ASP A 33 1.35 -12.94 -11.87
C ASP A 33 2.44 -11.96 -12.29
N GLU A 34 2.39 -10.71 -11.83
CA GLU A 34 3.39 -9.70 -12.16
C GLU A 34 3.79 -8.92 -10.91
N PRO A 35 5.00 -8.30 -10.90
CA PRO A 35 5.44 -7.48 -9.77
C PRO A 35 4.48 -6.32 -9.50
N PHE A 36 4.29 -6.03 -8.22
CA PHE A 36 3.35 -4.99 -7.80
C PHE A 36 3.82 -4.26 -6.55
N VAL A 37 3.26 -3.06 -6.36
CA VAL A 37 3.33 -2.30 -5.13
C VAL A 37 1.98 -2.41 -4.44
N PHE A 38 1.98 -2.64 -3.13
CA PHE A 38 0.75 -2.82 -2.37
C PHE A 38 0.39 -1.56 -1.60
N VAL A 39 -0.88 -1.15 -1.66
CA VAL A 39 -1.41 -0.01 -0.90
C VAL A 39 -2.56 -0.50 -0.04
N THR A 40 -2.48 -0.23 1.26
CA THR A 40 -3.50 -0.68 2.21
C THR A 40 -3.81 0.37 3.26
N TYR A 41 -4.69 0.05 4.18
CA TYR A 41 -5.01 0.88 5.34
C TYR A 41 -4.47 0.20 6.60
N THR A 42 -4.54 0.92 7.72
CA THR A 42 -4.11 0.41 9.02
C THR A 42 -5.33 0.23 9.92
N THR A 43 -5.47 -0.93 10.55
CA THR A 43 -6.60 -1.22 11.43
C THR A 43 -6.19 -1.15 12.89
N GLY A 44 -7.18 -0.96 13.76
CA GLY A 44 -6.98 -0.98 15.21
C GLY A 44 -5.87 -0.03 15.63
N PHE A 45 -4.91 -0.55 16.38
CA PHE A 45 -3.78 0.22 16.89
C PHE A 45 -2.51 0.02 16.06
N GLY A 46 -2.65 -0.01 14.74
CA GLY A 46 -1.51 -0.12 13.84
C GLY A 46 -1.37 -1.48 13.18
N GLN A 47 -2.45 -2.25 13.10
CA GLN A 47 -2.40 -3.61 12.58
C GLN A 47 -2.59 -3.67 11.07
N VAL A 48 -2.02 -4.71 10.46
CA VAL A 48 -2.26 -5.02 9.06
C VAL A 48 -3.60 -5.71 8.93
N PRO A 49 -4.46 -5.31 7.98
CA PRO A 49 -5.72 -6.01 7.74
C PRO A 49 -5.50 -7.48 7.42
N GLU A 50 -6.37 -8.34 7.94
CA GLU A 50 -6.25 -9.79 7.76
C GLU A 50 -6.25 -10.20 6.29
N GLN A 51 -7.11 -9.60 5.47
CA GLN A 51 -7.14 -9.85 4.04
C GLN A 51 -5.82 -9.52 3.35
N ALA A 52 -5.16 -8.46 3.80
CA ALA A 52 -3.86 -8.06 3.27
C ALA A 52 -2.79 -9.08 3.64
N CYS A 53 -2.78 -9.55 4.89
CA CYS A 53 -1.85 -10.58 5.33
C CYS A 53 -1.98 -11.84 4.49
N ASP A 54 -3.20 -12.28 4.27
CA ASP A 54 -3.51 -13.47 3.51
C ASP A 54 -3.06 -13.36 2.06
N PHE A 55 -3.39 -12.25 1.42
CA PHE A 55 -3.00 -11.99 0.04
C PHE A 55 -1.49 -11.92 -0.12
N LEU A 56 -0.80 -11.20 0.75
CA LEU A 56 0.64 -11.00 0.65
C LEU A 56 1.42 -12.28 0.92
N SER A 57 0.92 -13.15 1.79
CA SER A 57 1.58 -14.43 2.05
C SER A 57 1.61 -15.31 0.79
N ARG A 58 0.63 -15.17 -0.08
CA ARG A 58 0.54 -15.92 -1.33
C ARG A 58 1.28 -15.26 -2.49
N HIS A 59 1.60 -13.96 -2.38
CA HIS A 59 2.18 -13.18 -3.47
C HIS A 59 3.48 -12.49 -3.10
N SER A 60 4.14 -12.96 -2.03
CA SER A 60 5.31 -12.27 -1.48
C SER A 60 6.47 -12.13 -2.47
N GLN A 61 6.62 -13.06 -3.39
CA GLN A 61 7.70 -13.02 -4.38
C GLN A 61 7.53 -11.90 -5.40
N LEU A 62 6.32 -11.42 -5.58
CA LEU A 62 6.01 -10.37 -6.54
C LEU A 62 5.91 -8.99 -5.90
N LEU A 63 5.87 -8.92 -4.58
CA LEU A 63 5.77 -7.66 -3.85
C LEU A 63 7.07 -6.87 -3.96
N ARG A 64 6.97 -5.59 -4.33
CA ARG A 64 8.14 -4.72 -4.54
C ARG A 64 8.19 -3.51 -3.61
N GLY A 65 7.09 -3.19 -2.96
CA GLY A 65 7.03 -2.07 -2.05
C GLY A 65 5.65 -1.95 -1.44
N VAL A 66 5.50 -1.12 -0.42
CA VAL A 66 4.25 -0.96 0.30
C VAL A 66 4.00 0.50 0.67
N ALA A 67 2.74 0.90 0.66
CA ALA A 67 2.29 2.18 1.17
C ALA A 67 1.04 1.94 2.01
N ALA A 68 0.78 2.82 2.96
CA ALA A 68 -0.39 2.66 3.81
C ALA A 68 -1.01 3.99 4.19
N SER A 69 -2.34 3.95 4.35
CA SER A 69 -3.13 5.03 4.90
C SER A 69 -3.27 4.85 6.41
N GLY A 70 -3.31 5.94 7.13
CA GLY A 70 -3.53 5.94 8.56
C GLY A 70 -4.08 7.26 9.06
N ASN A 71 -4.03 7.46 10.37
CA ASN A 71 -4.45 8.69 11.01
C ASN A 71 -3.28 9.22 11.84
N ARG A 72 -2.85 10.45 11.57
CA ARG A 72 -1.69 11.05 12.25
C ARG A 72 -1.90 11.24 13.76
N ASN A 73 -3.16 11.22 14.21
CA ASN A 73 -3.47 11.27 15.63
C ASN A 73 -2.95 10.05 16.41
N TRP A 74 -2.58 8.99 15.69
CA TRP A 74 -2.05 7.79 16.35
C TRP A 74 -0.54 7.85 16.61
N GLY A 75 0.12 8.98 16.30
CA GLY A 75 1.54 9.18 16.61
C GLY A 75 2.42 8.11 15.95
N THR A 76 3.20 7.38 16.79
CA THR A 76 4.13 6.35 16.30
C THR A 76 3.44 5.19 15.60
N ARG A 77 2.14 5.06 15.75
CA ARG A 77 1.34 4.02 15.07
C ARG A 77 0.74 4.50 13.75
N PHE A 78 1.08 5.72 13.34
CA PHE A 78 0.60 6.26 12.08
C PHE A 78 1.02 5.37 10.91
N ALA A 79 0.03 4.82 10.22
CA ALA A 79 0.24 3.94 9.04
C ALA A 79 1.23 2.81 9.32
N LEU A 80 1.24 2.28 10.54
CA LEU A 80 2.19 1.26 10.98
C LEU A 80 2.11 -0.03 10.17
N SER A 81 0.97 -0.32 9.54
CA SER A 81 0.82 -1.50 8.69
C SER A 81 1.88 -1.55 7.59
N ALA A 82 2.29 -0.38 7.06
CA ALA A 82 3.35 -0.34 6.05
C ALA A 82 4.69 -0.81 6.62
N ASP A 83 5.02 -0.41 7.84
CA ASP A 83 6.27 -0.84 8.49
C ASP A 83 6.28 -2.34 8.76
N ILE A 84 5.14 -2.87 9.21
CA ILE A 84 5.02 -4.30 9.48
C ILE A 84 5.22 -5.11 8.22
N ILE A 85 4.56 -4.74 7.14
CA ILE A 85 4.71 -5.42 5.84
C ILE A 85 6.13 -5.29 5.32
N SER A 86 6.71 -4.10 5.42
CA SER A 86 8.09 -3.85 5.02
C SER A 86 9.07 -4.78 5.72
N GLN A 87 8.92 -4.96 7.03
CA GLN A 87 9.80 -5.82 7.80
C GLN A 87 9.59 -7.30 7.49
N LEU A 88 8.34 -7.72 7.30
CA LEU A 88 8.01 -9.12 7.02
C LEU A 88 8.55 -9.57 5.66
N TYR A 89 8.43 -8.74 4.65
CA TYR A 89 8.72 -9.12 3.27
C TYR A 89 9.97 -8.47 2.70
N LYS A 90 10.68 -7.67 3.50
CA LYS A 90 11.95 -7.02 3.08
C LYS A 90 11.78 -6.12 1.87
N VAL A 91 10.71 -5.33 1.86
CA VAL A 91 10.43 -4.37 0.80
C VAL A 91 10.37 -2.96 1.39
N PRO A 92 10.68 -1.92 0.59
CA PRO A 92 10.66 -0.55 1.11
C PRO A 92 9.25 -0.03 1.37
N VAL A 93 9.12 0.86 2.36
CA VAL A 93 7.94 1.67 2.54
C VAL A 93 8.04 2.83 1.54
N ILE A 94 7.12 2.86 0.58
CA ILE A 94 7.13 3.89 -0.45
C ILE A 94 6.56 5.19 0.07
N SER A 95 5.46 5.12 0.81
CA SER A 95 4.77 6.30 1.30
C SER A 95 3.82 5.93 2.42
N LYS A 96 3.59 6.89 3.31
CA LYS A 96 2.53 6.85 4.32
C LYS A 96 1.71 8.11 4.13
N PHE A 97 0.39 7.98 4.14
CA PHE A 97 -0.48 9.13 3.92
C PHE A 97 -1.68 9.07 4.86
N GLU A 98 -2.27 10.21 5.11
CA GLU A 98 -3.43 10.31 5.97
C GLU A 98 -4.70 10.27 5.14
N LEU A 99 -5.64 9.41 5.53
CA LEU A 99 -6.94 9.26 4.87
C LEU A 99 -6.78 8.98 3.37
N SER A 100 -7.23 9.90 2.51
CA SER A 100 -7.17 9.74 1.05
C SER A 100 -5.90 10.33 0.43
N GLY A 101 -5.02 10.87 1.25
CA GLY A 101 -3.80 11.51 0.78
C GLY A 101 -4.03 12.87 0.14
N THR A 102 -2.94 13.63 0.04
CA THR A 102 -2.94 14.94 -0.63
C THR A 102 -2.28 14.80 -2.01
N SER A 103 -2.29 15.89 -2.79
CA SER A 103 -1.58 15.94 -4.08
C SER A 103 -0.09 15.66 -3.88
N ARG A 104 0.49 16.15 -2.79
CA ARG A 104 1.90 15.90 -2.47
C ARG A 104 2.13 14.42 -2.17
N ASP A 105 1.23 13.79 -1.44
CA ASP A 105 1.33 12.36 -1.15
C ASP A 105 1.32 11.53 -2.44
N VAL A 106 0.47 11.89 -3.38
CA VAL A 106 0.40 11.26 -4.69
C VAL A 106 1.74 11.39 -5.43
N GLU A 107 2.30 12.60 -5.43
CA GLU A 107 3.57 12.88 -6.09
C GLU A 107 4.72 12.06 -5.49
N LEU A 108 4.81 12.04 -4.16
CA LEU A 108 5.83 11.28 -3.45
C LEU A 108 5.71 9.77 -3.71
N PHE A 109 4.48 9.27 -3.77
CA PHE A 109 4.24 7.88 -4.08
C PHE A 109 4.74 7.54 -5.48
N LYS A 110 4.41 8.35 -6.47
CA LYS A 110 4.84 8.13 -7.85
C LYS A 110 6.36 8.13 -7.97
N GLN A 111 7.03 9.07 -7.30
CA GLN A 111 8.49 9.13 -7.29
C GLN A 111 9.09 7.87 -6.67
N GLY A 112 8.50 7.38 -5.59
CA GLY A 112 8.94 6.15 -4.94
C GLY A 112 8.80 4.93 -5.84
N VAL A 113 7.69 4.82 -6.55
CA VAL A 113 7.47 3.73 -7.50
C VAL A 113 8.47 3.78 -8.66
N GLU A 114 8.73 4.96 -9.20
CA GLU A 114 9.73 5.13 -10.26
C GLU A 114 11.12 4.71 -9.80
N SER A 115 11.48 5.05 -8.57
CA SER A 115 12.76 4.67 -7.99
C SER A 115 12.91 3.15 -7.90
N ILE A 116 11.85 2.45 -7.49
CA ILE A 116 11.86 0.98 -7.41
C ILE A 116 11.93 0.36 -8.81
N ALA A 117 11.17 0.87 -9.75
CA ALA A 117 11.10 0.34 -11.11
C ALA A 117 12.42 0.52 -11.87
N ALA A 118 13.29 1.44 -11.43
CA ALA A 118 14.59 1.69 -12.06
C ALA A 118 15.63 0.62 -11.70
N TYR A 119 15.36 -0.22 -10.72
CA TYR A 119 16.25 -1.31 -10.31
C TYR A 119 15.66 -2.66 -10.74
#